data_f190d8570958ce55f0f42d3961109503
#
_entry.id   f190d8570958ce55f0f42d3961109503
#
_cell.length_a   1.000
_cell.length_b   1.000
_cell.length_c   1.000
_cell.angle_alpha   90.00
_cell.angle_beta   90.00
_cell.angle_gamma   90.00
#
_symmetry.space_group_name_H-M   'P 1'
#
loop_
_entity.id
_entity.type
_entity.pdbx_description
1 polymer ?
#
loop_
_entity_poly.entity_id
_entity_poly.type
_entity_poly.pdbx_seq_one_letter_code
_entity_poly.pdbx_strand_id
1 'polypeptide(L)'
;LRITDGGFPAGTHRALRGYRIRITARYRYAFFLSSFLPFLLSVFLLSSPTLAQPTKAFKQAIPPYTFQFPQDHASHPAYQTEWWYYTGHLQSNDRIFGYELTFFRVGINPNPQPGGSRWRMHTLYFAHFALTDEDGEQFFHKEEISRPALDMAGARENRFQVWINDWSAELADSAAHRIRASADFASIALDLVPAKPPVIHGHDGVSQKSPGVGRASHYYSLTRLQTTGTLTFEGETFEVTGLSWMDHEFGSNQLTDDQKGWDWFSLQLDNNRELMLYVMRRKDGTYEPTSSGTMIYTDGTWRHLSLEMFEIEATGAWTSPHSGGTYPHAWRIAVPSEQIELRLTPTVSDQELGKNSLIGVIYWEGSVVVRGTDQGRPVTGQGYVELTGYKGRVPGL
;
A
#
# COMPACT_ATOMS: atom_id res chain seq x y z
N LEU A 1 34.78 -41.12 21.00
CA LEU A 1 35.58 -41.34 22.23
C LEU A 1 35.01 -40.48 23.37
N ARG A 2 34.54 -41.22 24.44
CA ARG A 2 34.40 -40.91 25.90
C ARG A 2 34.09 -39.43 26.30
N ILE A 3 32.91 -39.19 26.80
CA ILE A 3 32.31 -39.14 28.15
C ILE A 3 33.32 -38.86 29.28
N THR A 4 33.13 -37.71 30.00
CA THR A 4 33.24 -37.67 31.46
C THR A 4 32.33 -36.60 32.04
N ASP A 5 31.55 -37.08 33.03
CA ASP A 5 30.69 -36.35 33.99
C ASP A 5 31.47 -35.49 34.98
N GLY A 6 30.74 -34.60 35.62
CA GLY A 6 31.05 -34.00 36.91
C GLY A 6 30.32 -32.65 37.05
N GLY A 7 29.32 -32.41 37.82
CA GLY A 7 29.06 -32.85 39.20
C GLY A 7 28.66 -31.56 39.92
N PHE A 8 27.41 -31.45 40.38
CA PHE A 8 26.91 -30.38 41.27
C PHE A 8 27.60 -30.38 42.63
N PRO A 9 27.62 -29.31 43.37
CA PRO A 9 26.91 -29.37 44.64
C PRO A 9 25.95 -28.23 44.97
N ALA A 10 24.98 -28.63 45.76
CA ALA A 10 23.93 -27.84 46.37
C ALA A 10 24.39 -27.16 47.70
N GLY A 11 23.60 -26.20 48.14
CA GLY A 11 23.52 -25.68 49.48
C GLY A 11 23.72 -24.13 49.52
N THR A 12 22.95 -23.32 50.16
CA THR A 12 22.20 -23.41 51.43
C THR A 12 21.25 -22.26 51.56
N HIS A 13 20.12 -22.49 52.21
CA HIS A 13 19.14 -21.53 52.71
C HIS A 13 19.76 -20.51 53.68
N ARG A 14 19.32 -19.27 53.62
CA ARG A 14 19.17 -18.40 54.82
C ARG A 14 18.03 -17.41 54.67
N ALA A 15 17.02 -17.60 55.48
CA ALA A 15 15.95 -16.66 55.77
C ALA A 15 16.44 -15.65 56.85
N LEU A 16 16.07 -14.39 56.71
CA LEU A 16 16.02 -13.43 57.82
C LEU A 16 14.94 -12.38 57.50
N ARG A 17 13.83 -12.54 58.19
CA ARG A 17 13.26 -11.69 59.29
C ARG A 17 13.01 -10.23 58.95
N GLY A 18 11.74 -9.94 59.12
CA GLY A 18 11.09 -8.65 59.01
C GLY A 18 11.50 -7.63 60.10
N TYR A 19 11.25 -6.38 59.78
CA TYR A 19 11.11 -5.33 60.78
C TYR A 19 9.84 -4.52 60.48
N ARG A 20 8.89 -4.63 61.43
CA ARG A 20 7.79 -3.67 61.62
C ARG A 20 8.31 -2.56 62.55
N ILE A 21 8.16 -1.31 62.16
CA ILE A 21 8.25 -0.18 63.10
C ILE A 21 6.88 0.51 63.13
N ARG A 22 6.22 0.36 64.27
CA ARG A 22 5.11 1.23 64.73
C ARG A 22 5.73 2.40 65.44
N ILE A 23 5.34 3.63 65.09
CA ILE A 23 5.50 4.77 65.99
C ILE A 23 4.15 5.44 66.14
N THR A 24 3.61 5.30 67.36
CA THR A 24 2.54 6.10 67.94
C THR A 24 3.15 7.25 68.73
N ALA A 25 2.69 8.46 68.44
CA ALA A 25 2.84 9.54 69.45
C ALA A 25 1.64 10.47 69.31
N ARG A 26 0.89 10.45 70.43
CA ARG A 26 -0.11 11.48 70.80
C ARG A 26 0.62 12.68 71.37
N TYR A 27 0.19 13.91 71.07
CA TYR A 27 0.11 14.97 72.08
C TYR A 27 -1.01 15.97 71.78
N ARG A 28 -1.54 16.54 72.88
CA ARG A 28 -2.80 17.26 73.09
C ARG A 28 -2.57 18.77 73.13
N TYR A 29 -3.62 19.52 72.80
CA TYR A 29 -4.12 20.82 73.28
C TYR A 29 -3.29 22.11 73.08
N ALA A 30 -3.91 23.12 72.47
CA ALA A 30 -4.41 24.31 73.13
C ALA A 30 -5.29 25.18 72.23
N PHE A 31 -6.40 25.58 72.76
CA PHE A 31 -7.36 26.56 72.28
C PHE A 31 -6.75 27.96 72.24
N PHE A 32 -6.99 28.74 71.19
CA PHE A 32 -7.20 30.17 71.24
C PHE A 32 -8.22 30.61 70.22
N LEU A 33 -9.37 31.10 70.73
CA LEU A 33 -10.35 31.88 69.99
C LEU A 33 -9.80 33.28 69.74
N SER A 34 -9.84 33.73 68.49
CA SER A 34 -10.03 35.14 68.21
C SER A 34 -10.74 35.29 66.85
N SER A 35 -11.88 35.90 66.97
CA SER A 35 -12.81 36.34 65.97
C SER A 35 -12.15 37.29 64.95
N PHE A 36 -12.10 36.92 63.69
CA PHE A 36 -12.08 37.87 62.58
C PHE A 36 -12.78 37.25 61.39
N LEU A 37 -13.98 37.76 61.16
CA LEU A 37 -14.70 37.53 59.88
C LEU A 37 -14.20 38.61 58.94
N PRO A 38 -13.62 38.25 57.82
CA PRO A 38 -13.89 38.98 56.59
C PRO A 38 -14.17 38.10 55.39
N PHE A 39 -15.24 38.47 54.73
CA PHE A 39 -15.42 38.43 53.30
C PHE A 39 -14.59 37.39 52.52
N LEU A 40 -15.07 36.18 52.47
CA LEU A 40 -14.72 35.24 51.41
C LEU A 40 -15.70 35.41 50.26
N LEU A 41 -15.34 36.30 49.33
CA LEU A 41 -15.89 36.34 47.99
C LEU A 41 -15.53 35.01 47.33
N SER A 42 -16.45 34.08 47.33
CA SER A 42 -16.34 32.83 46.58
C SER A 42 -16.35 33.15 45.12
N VAL A 43 -15.16 33.36 44.54
CA VAL A 43 -14.98 33.25 43.11
C VAL A 43 -15.14 31.78 42.77
N PHE A 44 -16.37 31.35 42.52
CA PHE A 44 -16.65 30.17 41.76
C PHE A 44 -16.10 30.45 40.33
N LEU A 45 -14.83 30.13 40.13
CA LEU A 45 -14.31 29.85 38.82
C LEU A 45 -15.17 28.68 38.27
N LEU A 46 -16.21 29.03 37.56
CA LEU A 46 -16.88 28.13 36.64
C LEU A 46 -15.79 27.65 35.66
N SER A 47 -15.03 26.64 36.04
CA SER A 47 -14.30 25.79 35.13
C SER A 47 -15.39 25.13 34.31
N SER A 48 -15.80 25.81 33.26
CA SER A 48 -16.56 25.17 32.20
C SER A 48 -15.73 23.95 31.80
N PRO A 49 -16.29 22.73 31.88
CA PRO A 49 -15.59 21.60 31.30
C PRO A 49 -15.36 21.98 29.85
N THR A 50 -14.10 22.20 29.48
CA THR A 50 -13.72 22.28 28.09
C THR A 50 -14.13 20.91 27.53
N LEU A 51 -15.30 20.85 26.91
CA LEU A 51 -15.69 19.69 26.12
C LEU A 51 -14.55 19.49 25.14
N ALA A 52 -13.71 18.49 25.40
CA ALA A 52 -12.69 18.07 24.48
C ALA A 52 -13.43 17.84 23.14
N GLN A 53 -13.14 18.65 22.15
CA GLN A 53 -13.71 18.43 20.84
C GLN A 53 -13.37 16.98 20.44
N PRO A 54 -14.35 16.21 19.97
CA PRO A 54 -14.06 14.84 19.56
C PRO A 54 -12.90 14.89 18.57
N THR A 55 -11.85 14.18 18.89
CA THR A 55 -10.70 14.04 17.97
C THR A 55 -11.22 13.49 16.68
N LYS A 56 -11.09 14.26 15.60
CA LYS A 56 -11.53 13.84 14.27
C LYS A 56 -10.74 12.58 13.89
N ALA A 57 -11.38 11.45 13.74
CA ALA A 57 -10.78 10.27 13.17
C ALA A 57 -10.65 10.43 11.65
N PHE A 58 -9.77 9.67 11.01
CA PHE A 58 -9.77 9.55 9.55
C PHE A 58 -11.11 9.00 9.06
N LYS A 59 -11.56 9.43 7.89
CA LYS A 59 -12.76 8.90 7.25
C LYS A 59 -12.56 7.43 6.90
N GLN A 60 -13.63 6.66 7.01
CA GLN A 60 -13.68 5.29 6.52
C GLN A 60 -14.32 5.26 5.12
N ALA A 61 -13.86 4.33 4.27
CA ALA A 61 -14.51 4.07 3.00
C ALA A 61 -15.82 3.31 3.26
N ILE A 62 -16.95 3.98 3.06
CA ILE A 62 -18.31 3.44 3.24
C ILE A 62 -19.16 3.75 2.02
N PRO A 63 -20.04 2.81 1.59
CA PRO A 63 -20.93 3.04 0.47
C PRO A 63 -22.13 3.95 0.86
N PRO A 64 -22.74 4.67 -0.10
CA PRO A 64 -22.27 4.78 -1.48
C PRO A 64 -21.21 5.85 -1.65
N TYR A 65 -20.29 5.65 -2.60
CA TYR A 65 -19.35 6.68 -3.06
C TYR A 65 -19.44 6.81 -4.57
N THR A 66 -19.61 8.03 -5.05
CA THR A 66 -19.67 8.32 -6.49
C THR A 66 -18.41 9.07 -6.89
N PHE A 67 -17.56 8.42 -7.67
CA PHE A 67 -16.35 9.03 -8.22
C PHE A 67 -16.68 10.16 -9.18
N GLN A 68 -15.89 11.24 -9.11
CA GLN A 68 -15.97 12.40 -9.96
C GLN A 68 -14.62 12.66 -10.63
N PHE A 69 -14.53 12.39 -11.92
CA PHE A 69 -13.30 12.63 -12.66
C PHE A 69 -13.36 13.98 -13.38
N PRO A 70 -12.22 14.73 -13.41
CA PRO A 70 -10.87 14.35 -12.97
C PRO A 70 -10.58 14.60 -11.48
N GLN A 71 -11.54 15.03 -10.66
CA GLN A 71 -11.32 15.47 -9.28
C GLN A 71 -10.76 14.33 -8.41
N ASP A 72 -11.29 13.12 -8.55
CA ASP A 72 -10.88 11.96 -7.74
C ASP A 72 -9.55 11.32 -8.19
N HIS A 73 -8.85 11.92 -9.16
CA HIS A 73 -7.42 11.65 -9.35
C HIS A 73 -6.54 12.34 -8.31
N ALA A 74 -7.03 13.44 -7.69
CA ALA A 74 -6.33 14.22 -6.70
C ALA A 74 -6.27 13.52 -5.33
N SER A 75 -5.59 14.13 -4.35
CA SER A 75 -5.41 13.55 -3.02
C SER A 75 -6.65 13.66 -2.14
N HIS A 76 -6.87 12.64 -1.31
CA HIS A 76 -7.95 12.50 -0.35
C HIS A 76 -7.44 12.48 1.11
N PRO A 77 -6.89 13.59 1.66
CA PRO A 77 -6.22 13.60 2.97
C PRO A 77 -7.17 13.32 4.16
N ALA A 78 -8.47 13.29 3.93
CA ALA A 78 -9.45 12.86 4.93
C ALA A 78 -9.35 11.36 5.25
N TYR A 79 -8.73 10.56 4.38
CA TYR A 79 -8.44 9.15 4.59
C TYR A 79 -7.01 8.95 5.07
N GLN A 80 -6.75 7.83 5.77
CA GLN A 80 -5.45 7.57 6.40
C GLN A 80 -4.40 7.17 5.38
N THR A 81 -4.73 6.24 4.48
CA THR A 81 -3.82 5.71 3.46
C THR A 81 -4.34 6.01 2.08
N GLU A 82 -3.44 6.28 1.17
CA GLU A 82 -3.73 6.55 -0.23
C GLU A 82 -2.50 6.23 -1.06
N TRP A 83 -2.69 5.63 -2.25
CA TRP A 83 -1.59 5.37 -3.17
C TRP A 83 -2.01 5.56 -4.62
N TRP A 84 -1.06 5.99 -5.42
CA TRP A 84 -1.09 6.08 -6.88
C TRP A 84 -0.03 5.13 -7.41
N TYR A 85 -0.45 4.03 -7.97
CA TYR A 85 0.39 2.94 -8.41
C TYR A 85 0.36 2.87 -9.93
N TYR A 86 1.53 2.83 -10.55
CA TYR A 86 1.71 2.70 -11.99
C TYR A 86 2.61 1.52 -12.27
N THR A 87 2.19 0.66 -13.20
CA THR A 87 3.02 -0.38 -13.78
C THR A 87 2.85 -0.41 -15.27
N GLY A 88 3.81 -0.97 -15.99
CA GLY A 88 3.70 -1.08 -17.43
C GLY A 88 4.86 -1.81 -18.07
N HIS A 89 4.66 -2.09 -19.34
CA HIS A 89 5.67 -2.65 -20.22
C HIS A 89 6.02 -1.62 -21.29
N LEU A 90 7.31 -1.37 -21.45
CA LEU A 90 7.89 -0.41 -22.37
C LEU A 90 8.71 -1.18 -23.39
N GLN A 91 8.60 -0.76 -24.65
CA GLN A 91 9.36 -1.33 -25.76
C GLN A 91 10.12 -0.23 -26.49
N SER A 92 11.38 -0.50 -26.81
CA SER A 92 12.20 0.29 -27.73
C SER A 92 12.98 -0.64 -28.62
N ASN A 93 12.74 -0.58 -29.93
CA ASN A 93 13.28 -1.54 -30.89
C ASN A 93 12.97 -2.99 -30.45
N ASP A 94 14.02 -3.77 -30.19
CA ASP A 94 13.92 -5.17 -29.76
C ASP A 94 14.00 -5.34 -28.21
N ARG A 95 14.17 -4.23 -27.44
CA ARG A 95 14.28 -4.29 -25.97
C ARG A 95 12.93 -4.09 -25.30
N ILE A 96 12.67 -4.89 -24.28
CA ILE A 96 11.46 -4.84 -23.45
C ILE A 96 11.85 -4.57 -22.00
N PHE A 97 11.12 -3.64 -21.39
CA PHE A 97 11.29 -3.28 -19.99
C PHE A 97 9.95 -3.32 -19.25
N GLY A 98 9.93 -3.87 -18.05
CA GLY A 98 8.87 -3.64 -17.09
C GLY A 98 9.21 -2.46 -16.17
N TYR A 99 8.22 -1.71 -15.72
CA TYR A 99 8.44 -0.69 -14.70
C TYR A 99 7.30 -0.66 -13.68
N GLU A 100 7.62 -0.24 -12.45
CA GLU A 100 6.69 0.15 -11.40
C GLU A 100 7.08 1.53 -10.87
N LEU A 101 6.09 2.38 -10.64
CA LEU A 101 6.24 3.65 -9.93
C LEU A 101 5.01 3.88 -9.04
N THR A 102 5.22 3.80 -7.73
CA THR A 102 4.14 3.96 -6.76
C THR A 102 4.44 5.08 -5.79
N PHE A 103 3.45 5.92 -5.54
CA PHE A 103 3.47 6.94 -4.49
C PHE A 103 2.48 6.56 -3.40
N PHE A 104 2.93 6.57 -2.16
CA PHE A 104 2.12 6.31 -0.97
C PHE A 104 2.04 7.55 -0.09
N ARG A 105 0.85 7.83 0.40
CA ARG A 105 0.58 8.83 1.42
C ARG A 105 -0.01 8.15 2.66
N VAL A 106 0.61 8.37 3.82
CA VAL A 106 0.12 7.86 5.10
C VAL A 106 -0.13 9.02 6.05
N GLY A 107 -1.39 9.25 6.40
CA GLY A 107 -1.79 10.20 7.42
C GLY A 107 -1.47 9.67 8.83
N ILE A 108 -0.71 10.45 9.60
CA ILE A 108 -0.31 10.11 10.97
C ILE A 108 -1.25 10.76 11.98
N ASN A 109 -1.70 11.98 11.68
CA ASN A 109 -2.58 12.73 12.57
C ASN A 109 -3.74 13.35 11.78
N PRO A 110 -5.00 12.94 12.04
CA PRO A 110 -6.17 13.49 11.37
C PRO A 110 -6.53 14.92 11.83
N ASN A 111 -5.89 15.44 12.90
CA ASN A 111 -6.16 16.75 13.49
C ASN A 111 -4.86 17.57 13.66
N PRO A 112 -4.25 18.05 12.57
CA PRO A 112 -3.11 18.94 12.70
C PRO A 112 -3.55 20.24 13.41
N GLN A 113 -2.99 20.51 14.60
CA GLN A 113 -3.29 21.73 15.36
C GLN A 113 -2.62 22.94 14.67
N PRO A 114 -3.35 24.04 14.43
CA PRO A 114 -2.75 25.27 13.96
C PRO A 114 -1.66 25.76 14.93
N GLY A 115 -0.54 26.26 14.43
CA GLY A 115 0.54 26.80 15.26
C GLY A 115 1.49 25.78 15.88
N GLY A 116 1.34 24.49 15.56
CA GLY A 116 2.29 23.44 15.97
C GLY A 116 3.66 23.63 15.32
N SER A 117 4.68 22.96 15.88
CA SER A 117 6.03 22.95 15.29
C SER A 117 5.99 22.52 13.83
N ARG A 118 6.64 23.28 12.94
CA ARG A 118 6.83 22.93 11.52
C ARG A 118 7.58 21.60 11.33
N TRP A 119 8.16 21.05 12.40
CA TRP A 119 8.83 19.76 12.44
C TRP A 119 7.90 18.60 12.80
N ARG A 120 6.66 18.88 13.24
CA ARG A 120 5.70 17.81 13.56
C ARG A 120 5.24 17.13 12.28
N MET A 121 5.42 15.83 12.22
CA MET A 121 5.00 15.02 11.08
C MET A 121 3.50 14.70 11.20
N HIS A 122 2.73 15.13 10.21
CA HIS A 122 1.28 14.84 10.11
C HIS A 122 0.96 13.86 9.00
N THR A 123 1.85 13.77 8.02
CA THR A 123 1.77 12.89 6.87
C THR A 123 3.18 12.41 6.51
N LEU A 124 3.29 11.18 6.11
CA LEU A 124 4.48 10.58 5.53
C LEU A 124 4.20 10.25 4.07
N TYR A 125 5.16 10.52 3.22
CA TYR A 125 5.17 10.07 1.84
C TYR A 125 6.34 9.11 1.64
N PHE A 126 6.11 8.04 0.89
CA PHE A 126 7.17 7.20 0.36
C PHE A 126 6.78 6.78 -1.05
N ALA A 127 7.76 6.42 -1.84
CA ALA A 127 7.57 6.01 -3.22
C ALA A 127 8.55 4.91 -3.59
N HIS A 128 8.12 4.02 -4.47
CA HIS A 128 8.95 2.98 -5.05
C HIS A 128 9.07 3.22 -6.54
N PHE A 129 10.25 3.01 -7.07
CA PHE A 129 10.52 2.95 -8.50
C PHE A 129 11.32 1.69 -8.78
N ALA A 130 10.78 0.86 -9.67
CA ALA A 130 11.45 -0.34 -10.12
C ALA A 130 11.51 -0.41 -11.65
N LEU A 131 12.56 -1.06 -12.14
CA LEU A 131 12.77 -1.36 -13.55
C LEU A 131 13.16 -2.83 -13.70
N THR A 132 12.46 -3.53 -14.56
CA THR A 132 12.79 -4.88 -15.01
C THR A 132 13.35 -4.78 -16.41
N ASP A 133 14.62 -5.09 -16.60
CA ASP A 133 15.21 -5.34 -17.93
C ASP A 133 14.94 -6.80 -18.28
N GLU A 134 13.93 -7.04 -19.12
CA GLU A 134 13.48 -8.42 -19.46
C GLU A 134 14.53 -9.18 -20.26
N ASP A 135 15.21 -8.51 -21.18
CA ASP A 135 16.24 -9.12 -22.03
C ASP A 135 17.55 -9.38 -21.27
N GLY A 136 17.88 -8.50 -20.32
CA GLY A 136 19.05 -8.66 -19.44
C GLY A 136 18.78 -9.54 -18.22
N GLU A 137 17.54 -9.99 -18.00
CA GLU A 137 17.08 -10.76 -16.84
C GLU A 137 17.48 -10.07 -15.50
N GLN A 138 17.34 -8.74 -15.44
CA GLN A 138 17.76 -7.94 -14.28
C GLN A 138 16.60 -7.12 -13.72
N PHE A 139 16.63 -6.91 -12.42
CA PHE A 139 15.67 -6.10 -11.69
C PHE A 139 16.37 -5.08 -10.79
N PHE A 140 15.92 -3.84 -10.87
CA PHE A 140 16.45 -2.71 -10.12
C PHE A 140 15.33 -2.00 -9.41
N HIS A 141 15.56 -1.51 -8.18
CA HIS A 141 14.56 -0.73 -7.47
C HIS A 141 15.18 0.30 -6.53
N LYS A 142 14.39 1.34 -6.22
CA LYS A 142 14.73 2.37 -5.24
C LYS A 142 13.49 2.77 -4.47
N GLU A 143 13.67 3.05 -3.17
CA GLU A 143 12.69 3.63 -2.27
C GLU A 143 13.08 5.08 -1.98
N GLU A 144 12.12 6.00 -2.04
CA GLU A 144 12.24 7.38 -1.55
C GLU A 144 11.27 7.58 -0.40
N ILE A 145 11.70 8.28 0.65
CA ILE A 145 10.87 8.58 1.82
C ILE A 145 11.03 10.05 2.17
N SER A 146 9.92 10.76 2.32
CA SER A 146 9.94 12.17 2.69
C SER A 146 8.68 12.58 3.45
N ARG A 147 8.78 13.72 4.12
CA ARG A 147 7.66 14.44 4.71
C ARG A 147 7.38 15.71 3.91
N PRO A 148 6.18 16.30 4.03
CA PRO A 148 5.81 17.50 3.27
C PRO A 148 6.47 18.78 3.84
N ALA A 149 7.78 18.73 4.11
CA ALA A 149 8.56 19.88 4.56
C ALA A 149 9.40 20.41 3.41
N LEU A 150 9.49 21.73 3.28
CA LEU A 150 10.25 22.41 2.21
C LEU A 150 9.81 21.99 0.79
N ASP A 151 8.57 21.59 0.64
CA ASP A 151 7.98 21.10 -0.62
C ASP A 151 8.69 19.84 -1.21
N MET A 152 9.37 19.07 -0.36
CA MET A 152 10.08 17.86 -0.79
C MET A 152 9.15 16.70 -1.13
N ALA A 153 7.95 16.67 -0.56
CA ALA A 153 6.91 15.70 -0.90
C ALA A 153 5.53 16.28 -0.69
N GLY A 154 4.56 15.80 -1.44
CA GLY A 154 3.18 16.25 -1.31
C GLY A 154 2.25 15.62 -2.31
N ALA A 155 0.94 15.88 -2.12
CA ALA A 155 -0.10 15.62 -3.08
C ALA A 155 -1.13 16.75 -3.03
N ARG A 156 -1.62 17.19 -4.17
CA ARG A 156 -2.60 18.28 -4.29
C ARG A 156 -4.02 17.74 -4.15
N GLU A 157 -4.89 18.49 -3.46
CA GLU A 157 -6.31 18.16 -3.29
C GLU A 157 -7.22 18.70 -4.41
N ASN A 158 -6.78 19.71 -5.11
CA ASN A 158 -7.58 20.42 -6.12
C ASN A 158 -7.23 20.06 -7.57
N ARG A 159 -6.19 19.28 -7.76
CA ARG A 159 -5.75 18.73 -9.05
C ARG A 159 -4.88 17.50 -8.81
N PHE A 160 -4.84 16.61 -9.76
CA PHE A 160 -3.94 15.48 -9.66
C PHE A 160 -2.47 15.93 -9.82
N GLN A 161 -1.75 15.84 -8.74
CA GLN A 161 -0.29 15.95 -8.68
C GLN A 161 0.18 15.36 -7.35
N VAL A 162 1.06 14.37 -7.42
CA VAL A 162 1.80 13.80 -6.29
C VAL A 162 3.28 13.83 -6.61
N TRP A 163 4.12 14.09 -5.61
CA TRP A 163 5.59 14.12 -5.81
C TRP A 163 6.34 13.75 -4.54
N ILE A 164 7.55 13.29 -4.74
CA ILE A 164 8.56 13.09 -3.72
C ILE A 164 9.94 13.37 -4.35
N ASN A 165 10.65 14.39 -3.84
CA ASN A 165 11.86 14.92 -4.44
C ASN A 165 11.64 15.29 -5.92
N ASP A 166 12.34 14.65 -6.85
CA ASP A 166 12.23 14.82 -8.30
C ASP A 166 11.30 13.80 -8.98
N TRP A 167 10.72 12.85 -8.22
CA TRP A 167 9.72 11.92 -8.73
C TRP A 167 8.34 12.56 -8.69
N SER A 168 7.54 12.35 -9.70
CA SER A 168 6.19 12.92 -9.76
C SER A 168 5.23 12.13 -10.64
N ALA A 169 3.93 12.26 -10.32
CA ALA A 169 2.84 11.93 -11.20
C ALA A 169 1.82 13.06 -11.20
N GLU A 170 1.36 13.47 -12.37
CA GLU A 170 0.41 14.58 -12.53
C GLU A 170 -0.48 14.39 -13.76
N LEU A 171 -1.64 15.04 -13.74
CA LEU A 171 -2.50 15.14 -14.91
C LEU A 171 -2.06 16.34 -15.76
N ALA A 172 -1.68 16.07 -17.00
CA ALA A 172 -1.39 17.09 -17.99
C ALA A 172 -2.68 17.68 -18.59
N ASP A 173 -2.59 18.83 -19.26
CA ASP A 173 -3.74 19.51 -19.87
C ASP A 173 -4.47 18.64 -20.93
N SER A 174 -3.78 17.65 -21.50
CA SER A 174 -4.32 16.70 -22.48
C SER A 174 -5.09 15.52 -21.86
N ALA A 175 -5.33 15.50 -20.54
CA ALA A 175 -5.82 14.37 -19.77
C ALA A 175 -4.87 13.16 -19.73
N ALA A 176 -3.64 13.30 -20.22
CA ALA A 176 -2.59 12.32 -20.05
C ALA A 176 -2.05 12.36 -18.62
N HIS A 177 -1.74 11.22 -18.05
CA HIS A 177 -0.94 11.15 -16.83
C HIS A 177 0.53 11.27 -17.23
N ARG A 178 1.22 12.25 -16.65
CA ARG A 178 2.67 12.40 -16.84
C ARG A 178 3.38 11.91 -15.61
N ILE A 179 4.27 10.93 -15.76
CA ILE A 179 5.06 10.38 -14.65
C ILE A 179 6.55 10.55 -14.89
N ARG A 180 7.28 10.78 -13.81
CA ARG A 180 8.74 10.92 -13.82
C ARG A 180 9.33 10.29 -12.58
N ALA A 181 10.41 9.55 -12.76
CA ALA A 181 11.24 9.05 -11.68
C ALA A 181 12.71 9.00 -12.13
N SER A 182 13.63 9.18 -11.18
CA SER A 182 15.06 9.13 -11.42
C SER A 182 15.75 8.40 -10.27
N ALA A 183 16.58 7.42 -10.62
CA ALA A 183 17.42 6.67 -9.72
C ALA A 183 18.81 6.54 -10.32
N ASP A 184 19.75 6.03 -9.53
CA ASP A 184 21.14 5.79 -9.98
C ASP A 184 21.25 4.76 -11.11
N PHE A 185 20.27 3.86 -11.25
CA PHE A 185 20.23 2.84 -12.31
C PHE A 185 19.44 3.28 -13.55
N ALA A 186 18.38 4.09 -13.38
CA ALA A 186 17.52 4.48 -14.51
C ALA A 186 16.76 5.77 -14.23
N SER A 187 16.22 6.39 -15.30
CA SER A 187 15.21 7.43 -15.21
C SER A 187 14.14 7.25 -16.27
N ILE A 188 12.90 7.61 -15.93
CA ILE A 188 11.74 7.61 -16.83
C ILE A 188 11.09 8.99 -16.89
N ALA A 189 10.61 9.34 -18.08
CA ALA A 189 9.71 10.47 -18.32
C ALA A 189 8.65 10.02 -19.33
N LEU A 190 7.45 9.69 -18.83
CA LEU A 190 6.41 9.03 -19.62
C LEU A 190 5.13 9.85 -19.61
N ASP A 191 4.47 9.91 -20.76
CA ASP A 191 3.09 10.37 -20.93
C ASP A 191 2.19 9.16 -21.19
N LEU A 192 1.14 9.01 -20.36
CA LEU A 192 0.24 7.87 -20.34
C LEU A 192 -1.18 8.34 -20.66
N VAL A 193 -1.71 7.92 -21.80
CA VAL A 193 -3.04 8.34 -22.30
C VAL A 193 -4.05 7.22 -22.06
N PRO A 194 -5.13 7.45 -21.26
CA PRO A 194 -6.17 6.46 -21.07
C PRO A 194 -6.86 6.06 -22.38
N ALA A 195 -6.85 4.76 -22.68
CA ALA A 195 -7.55 4.19 -23.84
C ALA A 195 -8.98 3.73 -23.50
N LYS A 196 -9.30 3.66 -22.19
CA LYS A 196 -10.61 3.29 -21.67
C LYS A 196 -10.99 4.20 -20.51
N PRO A 197 -12.29 4.33 -20.17
CA PRO A 197 -12.72 5.07 -18.98
C PRO A 197 -12.22 4.43 -17.68
N PRO A 198 -12.19 5.18 -16.57
CA PRO A 198 -11.86 4.62 -15.25
C PRO A 198 -12.80 3.47 -14.88
N VAL A 199 -12.23 2.40 -14.34
CA VAL A 199 -12.93 1.19 -13.87
C VAL A 199 -13.03 1.25 -12.35
N ILE A 200 -14.27 1.26 -11.82
CA ILE A 200 -14.53 1.32 -10.40
C ILE A 200 -14.62 -0.10 -9.84
N HIS A 201 -13.82 -0.41 -8.82
CA HIS A 201 -13.78 -1.73 -8.21
C HIS A 201 -14.73 -1.86 -7.03
N GLY A 202 -15.24 -3.10 -6.83
CA GLY A 202 -16.16 -3.43 -5.76
C GLY A 202 -17.62 -3.06 -6.06
N HIS A 203 -18.33 -2.64 -5.04
CA HIS A 203 -19.77 -2.29 -5.13
C HIS A 203 -20.01 -0.89 -4.57
N ASP A 204 -20.87 -0.11 -5.22
CA ASP A 204 -21.27 1.23 -4.80
C ASP A 204 -20.07 2.17 -4.50
N GLY A 205 -18.98 2.04 -5.30
CA GLY A 205 -17.77 2.84 -5.15
C GLY A 205 -16.85 2.41 -3.99
N VAL A 206 -17.05 1.18 -3.47
CA VAL A 206 -16.28 0.65 -2.34
C VAL A 206 -15.77 -0.76 -2.63
N SER A 207 -14.47 -0.95 -2.47
CA SER A 207 -13.78 -2.24 -2.50
C SER A 207 -13.57 -2.74 -1.07
N GLN A 208 -14.34 -3.74 -0.66
CA GLN A 208 -14.26 -4.31 0.67
C GLN A 208 -13.01 -5.18 0.82
N LYS A 209 -12.20 -4.95 1.85
CA LYS A 209 -10.93 -5.66 2.07
C LYS A 209 -11.01 -6.69 3.21
N SER A 210 -11.95 -6.50 4.15
CA SER A 210 -12.22 -7.44 5.25
C SER A 210 -13.64 -7.23 5.80
N PRO A 211 -14.19 -8.15 6.60
CA PRO A 211 -15.51 -7.99 7.18
C PRO A 211 -15.61 -6.76 8.08
N GLY A 212 -16.72 -6.05 7.99
CA GLY A 212 -17.04 -4.89 8.83
C GLY A 212 -17.09 -3.58 8.06
N VAL A 213 -17.88 -2.64 8.60
CA VAL A 213 -18.06 -1.32 8.00
C VAL A 213 -16.77 -0.55 8.00
N GLY A 214 -16.42 0.05 6.85
CA GLY A 214 -15.25 0.89 6.67
C GLY A 214 -13.90 0.16 6.59
N ARG A 215 -13.90 -1.18 6.61
CA ARG A 215 -12.71 -2.00 6.31
C ARG A 215 -12.59 -2.20 4.80
N ALA A 216 -12.38 -1.12 4.12
CA ALA A 216 -12.52 -1.00 2.68
C ALA A 216 -11.71 0.20 2.16
N SER A 217 -11.65 0.31 0.87
CA SER A 217 -11.11 1.47 0.17
C SER A 217 -12.09 1.95 -0.91
N HIS A 218 -11.91 3.18 -1.34
CA HIS A 218 -12.37 3.66 -2.63
C HIS A 218 -11.26 3.36 -3.63
N TYR A 219 -11.57 2.59 -4.67
CA TYR A 219 -10.58 2.00 -5.55
C TYR A 219 -11.06 2.06 -7.00
N TYR A 220 -10.24 2.65 -7.87
CA TYR A 220 -10.44 2.60 -9.31
C TYR A 220 -9.11 2.39 -10.03
N SER A 221 -9.21 1.89 -11.27
CA SER A 221 -8.06 1.71 -12.17
C SER A 221 -8.26 2.41 -13.51
N LEU A 222 -7.15 2.85 -14.10
CA LEU A 222 -7.02 3.10 -15.53
C LEU A 222 -6.30 1.87 -16.12
N THR A 223 -7.08 0.95 -16.67
CA THR A 223 -6.64 -0.42 -16.96
C THR A 223 -5.82 -0.55 -18.25
N ARG A 224 -5.84 0.47 -19.10
CA ARG A 224 -5.09 0.50 -20.36
C ARG A 224 -4.69 1.94 -20.67
N LEU A 225 -3.42 2.24 -20.43
CA LEU A 225 -2.82 3.53 -20.72
C LEU A 225 -1.83 3.36 -21.86
N GLN A 226 -2.07 4.02 -22.99
CA GLN A 226 -1.08 4.10 -24.06
C GLN A 226 0.07 4.98 -23.60
N THR A 227 1.25 4.42 -23.58
CA THR A 227 2.44 5.03 -22.98
C THR A 227 3.46 5.37 -24.05
N THR A 228 3.99 6.60 -23.99
CA THR A 228 5.11 7.07 -24.80
C THR A 228 6.04 7.90 -23.93
N GLY A 229 7.32 7.98 -24.32
CA GLY A 229 8.28 8.82 -23.62
C GLY A 229 9.70 8.30 -23.70
N THR A 230 10.48 8.57 -22.67
CA THR A 230 11.90 8.21 -22.61
C THR A 230 12.20 7.38 -21.38
N LEU A 231 13.07 6.39 -21.56
CA LEU A 231 13.76 5.64 -20.51
C LEU A 231 15.25 5.82 -20.70
N THR A 232 15.96 6.30 -19.67
CA THR A 232 17.42 6.26 -19.65
C THR A 232 17.85 5.11 -18.74
N PHE A 233 18.65 4.19 -19.26
CA PHE A 233 19.14 3.03 -18.53
C PHE A 233 20.59 2.72 -18.99
N GLU A 234 21.48 2.46 -18.05
CA GLU A 234 22.93 2.21 -18.32
C GLU A 234 23.62 3.30 -19.16
N GLY A 235 23.14 4.55 -19.02
CA GLY A 235 23.70 5.70 -19.75
C GLY A 235 23.18 5.87 -21.18
N GLU A 236 22.34 4.98 -21.66
CA GLU A 236 21.64 5.08 -22.95
C GLU A 236 20.21 5.58 -22.75
N THR A 237 19.72 6.41 -23.68
CA THR A 237 18.34 6.91 -23.67
C THR A 237 17.55 6.25 -24.80
N PHE A 238 16.46 5.61 -24.42
CA PHE A 238 15.52 4.91 -25.28
C PHE A 238 14.26 5.74 -25.44
N GLU A 239 13.84 6.00 -26.68
CA GLU A 239 12.46 6.38 -26.98
C GLU A 239 11.59 5.14 -26.83
N VAL A 240 10.61 5.18 -25.95
CA VAL A 240 9.81 4.02 -25.62
C VAL A 240 8.33 4.22 -25.93
N THR A 241 7.68 3.12 -26.28
CA THR A 241 6.23 3.00 -26.37
C THR A 241 5.77 1.80 -25.57
N GLY A 242 4.49 1.76 -25.15
CA GLY A 242 4.01 0.60 -24.43
C GLY A 242 2.59 0.74 -23.90
N LEU A 243 2.26 -0.14 -22.98
CA LEU A 243 1.00 -0.11 -22.26
C LEU A 243 1.28 -0.09 -20.76
N SER A 244 0.55 0.77 -20.06
CA SER A 244 0.61 0.87 -18.61
C SER A 244 -0.76 0.65 -17.97
N TRP A 245 -0.72 0.39 -16.68
CA TRP A 245 -1.84 0.29 -15.76
C TRP A 245 -1.68 1.34 -14.66
N MET A 246 -2.77 1.87 -14.13
CA MET A 246 -2.74 2.75 -12.98
C MET A 246 -3.84 2.38 -11.99
N ASP A 247 -3.48 2.27 -10.72
CA ASP A 247 -4.41 2.15 -9.60
C ASP A 247 -4.37 3.39 -8.73
N HIS A 248 -5.54 3.87 -8.32
CA HIS A 248 -5.66 4.83 -7.25
C HIS A 248 -6.60 4.29 -6.18
N GLU A 249 -6.10 4.22 -4.97
CA GLU A 249 -6.85 3.67 -3.86
C GLU A 249 -6.66 4.52 -2.61
N PHE A 250 -7.76 4.82 -1.90
CA PHE A 250 -7.73 5.56 -0.65
C PHE A 250 -8.74 5.01 0.36
N GLY A 251 -8.31 4.93 1.63
CA GLY A 251 -9.12 4.35 2.69
C GLY A 251 -8.49 4.48 4.07
N SER A 252 -9.13 3.83 5.05
CA SER A 252 -8.62 3.76 6.42
C SER A 252 -9.04 2.44 7.05
N ASN A 253 -8.16 1.82 7.86
CA ASN A 253 -8.45 0.55 8.54
C ASN A 253 -8.82 -0.60 7.59
N GLN A 254 -8.15 -0.71 6.46
CA GLN A 254 -8.49 -1.66 5.40
C GLN A 254 -8.26 -3.11 5.84
N LEU A 255 -7.16 -3.38 6.52
CA LEU A 255 -6.77 -4.73 6.93
C LEU A 255 -7.08 -5.03 8.39
N THR A 256 -7.15 -6.30 8.71
CA THR A 256 -7.33 -6.85 10.06
C THR A 256 -6.09 -7.61 10.50
N ASP A 257 -5.94 -7.79 11.83
CA ASP A 257 -4.79 -8.49 12.42
C ASP A 257 -4.67 -9.95 11.99
N ASP A 258 -5.74 -10.59 11.50
CA ASP A 258 -5.74 -11.96 11.00
C ASP A 258 -5.33 -12.07 9.53
N GLN A 259 -5.25 -10.97 8.81
CA GLN A 259 -4.74 -10.93 7.44
C GLN A 259 -3.20 -10.89 7.43
N LYS A 260 -2.62 -11.50 6.42
CA LYS A 260 -1.17 -11.62 6.26
C LYS A 260 -0.62 -10.72 5.15
N GLY A 261 -1.43 -10.44 4.15
CA GLY A 261 -1.10 -9.67 2.95
C GLY A 261 -2.03 -10.05 1.81
N TRP A 262 -1.67 -9.65 0.63
CA TRP A 262 -2.45 -9.92 -0.58
C TRP A 262 -1.57 -10.39 -1.73
N ASP A 263 -2.21 -11.05 -2.69
CA ASP A 263 -1.70 -11.28 -4.03
C ASP A 263 -2.62 -10.53 -4.99
N TRP A 264 -2.04 -9.63 -5.79
CA TRP A 264 -2.76 -8.79 -6.73
C TRP A 264 -2.23 -9.01 -8.15
N PHE A 265 -3.13 -8.89 -9.13
CA PHE A 265 -2.86 -9.17 -10.53
C PHE A 265 -3.54 -8.11 -11.41
N SER A 266 -2.79 -7.49 -12.32
CA SER A 266 -3.32 -6.72 -13.44
C SER A 266 -2.89 -7.36 -14.75
N LEU A 267 -3.84 -7.71 -15.60
CA LEU A 267 -3.57 -8.42 -16.86
C LEU A 267 -4.19 -7.65 -18.01
N GLN A 268 -3.41 -7.39 -19.04
CA GLN A 268 -3.81 -6.74 -20.27
C GLN A 268 -3.67 -7.73 -21.43
N LEU A 269 -4.79 -8.18 -21.98
CA LEU A 269 -4.81 -9.15 -23.06
C LEU A 269 -4.73 -8.46 -24.43
N ASP A 270 -4.19 -9.17 -25.45
CA ASP A 270 -4.03 -8.69 -26.82
C ASP A 270 -5.36 -8.49 -27.57
N ASN A 271 -6.43 -9.10 -27.07
CA ASN A 271 -7.80 -8.90 -27.58
C ASN A 271 -8.52 -7.70 -26.97
N ASN A 272 -7.79 -6.79 -26.31
CA ASN A 272 -8.28 -5.57 -25.68
C ASN A 272 -9.28 -5.83 -24.51
N ARG A 273 -9.10 -6.93 -23.80
CA ARG A 273 -9.74 -7.21 -22.50
C ARG A 273 -8.71 -7.10 -21.38
N GLU A 274 -9.14 -6.73 -20.19
CA GLU A 274 -8.27 -6.71 -19.01
C GLU A 274 -8.92 -7.46 -17.85
N LEU A 275 -8.09 -7.92 -16.94
CA LEU A 275 -8.50 -8.63 -15.74
C LEU A 275 -7.69 -8.12 -14.56
N MET A 276 -8.38 -7.58 -13.54
CA MET A 276 -7.81 -7.31 -12.22
C MET A 276 -8.32 -8.37 -11.24
N LEU A 277 -7.43 -8.99 -10.48
CA LEU A 277 -7.79 -9.90 -9.39
C LEU A 277 -6.97 -9.57 -8.15
N TYR A 278 -7.57 -9.72 -6.96
CA TYR A 278 -6.79 -9.79 -5.74
C TYR A 278 -7.38 -10.81 -4.76
N VAL A 279 -6.50 -11.45 -4.00
CA VAL A 279 -6.86 -12.32 -2.90
C VAL A 279 -6.15 -11.85 -1.63
N MET A 280 -6.93 -11.56 -0.59
CA MET A 280 -6.41 -11.22 0.74
C MET A 280 -6.14 -12.52 1.49
N ARG A 281 -4.89 -12.77 1.88
CA ARG A 281 -4.48 -14.02 2.55
C ARG A 281 -4.59 -13.86 4.07
N ARG A 282 -5.21 -14.86 4.72
CA ARG A 282 -5.29 -14.96 6.17
C ARG A 282 -4.12 -15.75 6.76
N LYS A 283 -3.86 -15.54 8.04
CA LYS A 283 -2.82 -16.27 8.79
C LYS A 283 -3.07 -17.76 8.93
N ASP A 284 -4.34 -18.19 8.84
CA ASP A 284 -4.75 -19.59 8.85
C ASP A 284 -4.60 -20.30 7.50
N GLY A 285 -4.14 -19.58 6.46
CA GLY A 285 -3.94 -20.10 5.12
C GLY A 285 -5.16 -20.02 4.22
N THR A 286 -6.29 -19.50 4.70
CA THR A 286 -7.47 -19.26 3.88
C THR A 286 -7.43 -17.90 3.21
N TYR A 287 -8.30 -17.68 2.22
CA TYR A 287 -8.54 -16.38 1.63
C TYR A 287 -9.68 -15.65 2.33
N GLU A 288 -9.60 -14.34 2.40
CA GLU A 288 -10.67 -13.48 2.84
C GLU A 288 -11.85 -13.54 1.85
N PRO A 289 -13.08 -13.83 2.29
CA PRO A 289 -14.23 -13.93 1.37
C PRO A 289 -14.54 -12.64 0.60
N THR A 290 -14.06 -11.49 1.06
CA THR A 290 -14.18 -10.21 0.36
C THR A 290 -13.13 -10.01 -0.75
N SER A 291 -12.23 -10.96 -0.94
CA SER A 291 -11.33 -10.99 -2.10
C SER A 291 -12.14 -10.98 -3.39
N SER A 292 -11.68 -10.26 -4.38
CA SER A 292 -12.49 -10.04 -5.59
C SER A 292 -11.65 -9.70 -6.81
N GLY A 293 -12.29 -9.51 -7.91
CA GLY A 293 -11.69 -9.05 -9.15
C GLY A 293 -12.67 -8.25 -10.00
N THR A 294 -12.18 -7.86 -11.14
CA THR A 294 -12.96 -7.11 -12.14
C THR A 294 -12.53 -7.56 -13.52
N MET A 295 -13.49 -8.02 -14.31
CA MET A 295 -13.34 -8.25 -15.74
C MET A 295 -13.68 -6.99 -16.51
N ILE A 296 -12.80 -6.53 -17.38
CA ILE A 296 -12.98 -5.32 -18.20
C ILE A 296 -13.10 -5.75 -19.67
N TYR A 297 -14.14 -5.28 -20.34
CA TYR A 297 -14.45 -5.63 -21.71
C TYR A 297 -13.85 -4.65 -22.72
N THR A 298 -13.89 -5.02 -23.98
CA THR A 298 -13.30 -4.24 -25.09
C THR A 298 -13.88 -2.84 -25.23
N ASP A 299 -15.13 -2.65 -24.87
CA ASP A 299 -15.85 -1.37 -24.89
C ASP A 299 -15.65 -0.49 -23.64
N GLY A 300 -14.85 -0.98 -22.66
CA GLY A 300 -14.58 -0.29 -21.39
C GLY A 300 -15.63 -0.52 -20.32
N THR A 301 -16.69 -1.29 -20.60
CA THR A 301 -17.60 -1.77 -19.55
C THR A 301 -16.90 -2.82 -18.70
N TRP A 302 -17.37 -3.04 -17.45
CA TRP A 302 -16.74 -3.99 -16.54
C TRP A 302 -17.76 -4.79 -15.74
N ARG A 303 -17.31 -5.90 -15.20
CA ARG A 303 -18.08 -6.78 -14.30
C ARG A 303 -17.26 -7.10 -13.07
N HIS A 304 -17.84 -6.90 -11.90
CA HIS A 304 -17.26 -7.37 -10.63
C HIS A 304 -17.26 -8.91 -10.57
N LEU A 305 -16.17 -9.49 -10.06
CA LEU A 305 -15.99 -10.91 -9.83
C LEU A 305 -15.80 -11.14 -8.32
N SER A 306 -16.70 -11.88 -7.68
CA SER A 306 -16.49 -12.36 -6.31
C SER A 306 -15.51 -13.55 -6.29
N LEU A 307 -14.97 -13.86 -5.13
CA LEU A 307 -13.89 -14.86 -4.96
C LEU A 307 -14.23 -16.23 -5.60
N GLU A 308 -15.49 -16.67 -5.52
CA GLU A 308 -15.94 -17.93 -6.08
C GLU A 308 -16.07 -17.94 -7.61
N MET A 309 -15.91 -16.80 -8.28
CA MET A 309 -16.04 -16.66 -9.74
C MET A 309 -14.72 -16.86 -10.48
N PHE A 310 -13.61 -16.95 -9.76
CA PHE A 310 -12.28 -17.16 -10.35
C PHE A 310 -11.43 -18.11 -9.51
N GLU A 311 -10.44 -18.69 -10.14
CA GLU A 311 -9.45 -19.57 -9.52
C GLU A 311 -8.05 -19.02 -9.82
N ILE A 312 -7.19 -18.99 -8.79
CA ILE A 312 -5.77 -18.68 -8.90
C ILE A 312 -4.99 -19.84 -8.29
N GLU A 313 -4.18 -20.50 -9.11
CA GLU A 313 -3.32 -21.60 -8.70
C GLU A 313 -1.87 -21.25 -8.98
N ALA A 314 -1.04 -21.19 -7.93
CA ALA A 314 0.41 -21.05 -8.11
C ALA A 314 0.98 -22.39 -8.62
N THR A 315 1.73 -22.35 -9.72
CA THR A 315 2.30 -23.55 -10.36
C THR A 315 3.78 -23.75 -10.04
N GLY A 316 4.37 -22.85 -9.27
CA GLY A 316 5.74 -22.88 -8.79
C GLY A 316 5.98 -22.03 -7.56
N ALA A 317 7.20 -22.04 -7.06
CA ALA A 317 7.65 -21.18 -5.98
C ALA A 317 9.09 -20.72 -6.24
N TRP A 318 9.39 -19.50 -5.83
CA TRP A 318 10.73 -18.93 -5.87
C TRP A 318 11.10 -18.40 -4.47
N THR A 319 12.34 -18.66 -4.04
CA THR A 319 12.84 -18.17 -2.76
C THR A 319 13.88 -17.10 -3.02
N SER A 320 13.62 -15.91 -2.49
CA SER A 320 14.52 -14.78 -2.60
C SER A 320 15.88 -15.09 -1.97
N PRO A 321 16.98 -14.92 -2.71
CA PRO A 321 18.32 -15.03 -2.16
C PRO A 321 18.67 -13.87 -1.20
N HIS A 322 17.87 -12.81 -1.18
CA HIS A 322 18.11 -11.61 -0.40
C HIS A 322 17.39 -11.63 0.95
N SER A 323 16.09 -11.85 0.93
CA SER A 323 15.26 -11.85 2.14
C SER A 323 15.02 -13.24 2.74
N GLY A 324 15.17 -14.31 1.92
CA GLY A 324 14.75 -15.66 2.25
C GLY A 324 13.22 -15.82 2.25
N GLY A 325 12.46 -14.84 1.74
CA GLY A 325 11.04 -14.95 1.49
C GLY A 325 10.75 -15.94 0.38
N THR A 326 9.74 -16.80 0.54
CA THR A 326 9.31 -17.73 -0.51
C THR A 326 7.98 -17.25 -1.07
N TYR A 327 7.96 -16.98 -2.36
CA TYR A 327 6.83 -16.43 -3.12
C TYR A 327 6.25 -17.48 -4.06
N PRO A 328 4.93 -17.46 -4.32
CA PRO A 328 4.38 -18.12 -5.50
C PRO A 328 5.10 -17.63 -6.77
N HIS A 329 5.27 -18.54 -7.73
CA HIS A 329 5.97 -18.21 -8.97
C HIS A 329 5.35 -18.95 -10.13
N ALA A 330 4.85 -18.22 -11.11
CA ALA A 330 3.97 -18.65 -12.17
C ALA A 330 2.57 -19.10 -11.66
N TRP A 331 1.55 -18.84 -12.47
CA TRP A 331 0.16 -19.08 -12.08
C TRP A 331 -0.67 -19.62 -13.24
N ARG A 332 -1.68 -20.41 -12.85
CA ARG A 332 -2.85 -20.67 -13.69
C ARG A 332 -4.01 -19.86 -13.10
N ILE A 333 -4.67 -19.08 -13.97
CA ILE A 333 -5.87 -18.31 -13.61
C ILE A 333 -7.02 -18.79 -14.48
N ALA A 334 -8.18 -19.06 -13.88
CA ALA A 334 -9.40 -19.39 -14.59
C ALA A 334 -10.55 -18.48 -14.13
N VAL A 335 -11.35 -18.02 -15.10
CA VAL A 335 -12.63 -17.35 -14.88
C VAL A 335 -13.70 -18.09 -15.70
N PRO A 336 -14.31 -19.15 -15.14
CA PRO A 336 -15.18 -20.06 -15.89
C PRO A 336 -16.37 -19.37 -16.55
N SER A 337 -16.98 -18.39 -15.86
CA SER A 337 -18.12 -17.62 -16.40
C SER A 337 -17.77 -16.77 -17.63
N GLU A 338 -16.47 -16.45 -17.81
CA GLU A 338 -15.93 -15.69 -18.94
C GLU A 338 -15.26 -16.61 -19.97
N GLN A 339 -15.15 -17.90 -19.70
CA GLN A 339 -14.41 -18.90 -20.50
C GLN A 339 -12.95 -18.49 -20.71
N ILE A 340 -12.33 -17.95 -19.64
CA ILE A 340 -10.92 -17.54 -19.61
C ILE A 340 -10.11 -18.60 -18.87
N GLU A 341 -8.99 -19.03 -19.51
CA GLU A 341 -7.92 -19.80 -18.88
C GLU A 341 -6.58 -19.19 -19.27
N LEU A 342 -5.82 -18.73 -18.27
CA LEU A 342 -4.54 -18.04 -18.48
C LEU A 342 -3.42 -18.74 -17.70
N ARG A 343 -2.22 -18.69 -18.27
CA ARG A 343 -0.97 -19.02 -17.59
C ARG A 343 -0.10 -17.77 -17.56
N LEU A 344 0.38 -17.45 -16.37
CA LEU A 344 1.25 -16.32 -16.12
C LEU A 344 2.64 -16.84 -15.80
N THR A 345 3.64 -16.24 -16.44
CA THR A 345 5.05 -16.55 -16.18
C THR A 345 5.80 -15.26 -15.93
N PRO A 346 6.49 -15.10 -14.78
CA PRO A 346 7.36 -13.96 -14.54
C PRO A 346 8.42 -13.82 -15.63
N THR A 347 8.68 -12.59 -16.06
CA THR A 347 9.74 -12.30 -17.05
C THR A 347 11.13 -12.45 -16.41
N VAL A 348 11.24 -12.08 -15.15
CA VAL A 348 12.41 -12.28 -14.29
C VAL A 348 11.95 -12.88 -12.97
N SER A 349 12.71 -13.80 -12.41
CA SER A 349 12.33 -14.42 -11.14
C SER A 349 12.54 -13.51 -9.94
N ASP A 350 13.68 -12.81 -9.88
CA ASP A 350 14.04 -11.90 -8.78
C ASP A 350 13.53 -10.50 -9.07
N GLN A 351 12.27 -10.25 -8.70
CA GLN A 351 11.62 -8.95 -8.74
C GLN A 351 11.15 -8.52 -7.34
N GLU A 352 11.95 -8.87 -6.31
CA GLU A 352 11.67 -8.50 -4.93
C GLU A 352 12.15 -7.09 -4.63
N LEU A 353 11.25 -6.23 -4.14
CA LEU A 353 11.55 -4.90 -3.60
C LEU A 353 11.84 -4.95 -2.10
N GLY A 354 12.49 -3.91 -1.60
CA GLY A 354 12.65 -3.69 -0.17
C GLY A 354 13.92 -4.28 0.43
N LYS A 355 14.87 -4.71 -0.37
CA LYS A 355 16.18 -5.24 0.05
C LYS A 355 16.90 -4.36 1.09
N ASN A 356 16.70 -3.03 1.02
CA ASN A 356 17.25 -2.04 1.92
C ASN A 356 16.16 -1.06 2.42
N SER A 357 14.91 -1.50 2.51
CA SER A 357 13.80 -0.63 2.90
C SER A 357 13.99 -0.06 4.29
N LEU A 358 13.93 1.27 4.41
CA LEU A 358 14.01 2.00 5.67
C LEU A 358 12.76 1.81 6.55
N ILE A 359 11.62 1.49 5.92
CA ILE A 359 10.35 1.25 6.62
C ILE A 359 10.04 -0.24 6.80
N GLY A 360 10.93 -1.12 6.30
CA GLY A 360 10.82 -2.57 6.45
C GLY A 360 9.75 -3.21 5.57
N VAL A 361 9.34 -2.53 4.48
CA VAL A 361 8.42 -3.06 3.47
C VAL A 361 9.23 -3.93 2.50
N ILE A 362 8.83 -5.20 2.39
CA ILE A 362 9.42 -6.16 1.45
C ILE A 362 8.26 -6.88 0.75
N TYR A 363 8.27 -6.87 -0.57
CA TYR A 363 7.26 -7.54 -1.39
C TYR A 363 7.83 -7.88 -2.76
N TRP A 364 7.17 -8.76 -3.48
CA TRP A 364 7.53 -9.10 -4.85
C TRP A 364 6.59 -8.34 -5.79
N GLU A 365 7.14 -7.63 -6.77
CA GLU A 365 6.43 -6.79 -7.72
C GLU A 365 6.97 -7.06 -9.10
N GLY A 366 6.23 -7.82 -9.92
CA GLY A 366 6.85 -8.38 -11.10
C GLY A 366 6.04 -8.32 -12.37
N SER A 367 6.77 -7.98 -13.44
CA SER A 367 6.36 -8.15 -14.82
C SER A 367 6.11 -9.63 -15.15
N VAL A 368 4.98 -9.93 -15.79
CA VAL A 368 4.62 -11.27 -16.24
C VAL A 368 4.14 -11.27 -17.68
N VAL A 369 4.46 -12.35 -18.41
CA VAL A 369 3.81 -12.66 -19.69
C VAL A 369 2.60 -13.55 -19.45
N VAL A 370 1.57 -13.32 -20.27
CA VAL A 370 0.30 -14.04 -20.22
C VAL A 370 0.10 -14.84 -21.49
N ARG A 371 -0.30 -16.11 -21.37
CA ARG A 371 -0.69 -16.97 -22.48
C ARG A 371 -1.90 -17.81 -22.08
N GLY A 372 -2.84 -18.03 -22.99
CA GLY A 372 -3.98 -18.86 -22.65
C GLY A 372 -5.06 -18.85 -23.70
N THR A 373 -6.29 -18.97 -23.23
CA THR A 373 -7.50 -18.89 -24.06
C THR A 373 -8.54 -17.96 -23.46
N ASP A 374 -9.24 -17.26 -24.32
CA ASP A 374 -10.40 -16.43 -24.01
C ASP A 374 -11.52 -16.83 -24.97
N GLN A 375 -12.64 -17.34 -24.42
CA GLN A 375 -13.77 -17.89 -25.19
C GLN A 375 -13.34 -18.94 -26.23
N GLY A 376 -12.38 -19.80 -25.81
CA GLY A 376 -11.84 -20.88 -26.66
C GLY A 376 -10.87 -20.42 -27.75
N ARG A 377 -10.53 -19.13 -27.83
CA ARG A 377 -9.55 -18.59 -28.77
C ARG A 377 -8.21 -18.38 -28.08
N PRO A 378 -7.08 -18.70 -28.71
CA PRO A 378 -5.78 -18.35 -28.16
C PRO A 378 -5.67 -16.85 -27.87
N VAL A 379 -5.10 -16.51 -26.73
CA VAL A 379 -4.84 -15.12 -26.30
C VAL A 379 -3.46 -15.03 -25.69
N THR A 380 -2.79 -13.90 -25.93
CA THR A 380 -1.55 -13.51 -25.28
C THR A 380 -1.76 -12.19 -24.52
N GLY A 381 -0.81 -11.81 -23.70
CA GLY A 381 -0.87 -10.55 -22.97
C GLY A 381 0.33 -10.35 -22.08
N GLN A 382 0.26 -9.31 -21.32
CA GLN A 382 1.23 -8.91 -20.32
C GLN A 382 0.52 -8.49 -19.04
N GLY A 383 1.25 -8.38 -17.93
CA GLY A 383 0.65 -7.93 -16.69
C GLY A 383 1.69 -7.71 -15.60
N TYR A 384 1.18 -7.34 -14.43
CA TYR A 384 1.95 -7.23 -13.20
C TYR A 384 1.30 -8.05 -12.10
N VAL A 385 2.13 -8.57 -11.21
CA VAL A 385 1.70 -9.31 -10.02
C VAL A 385 2.41 -8.75 -8.81
N GLU A 386 1.64 -8.37 -7.79
CA GLU A 386 2.14 -7.89 -6.51
C GLU A 386 1.86 -8.94 -5.42
N LEU A 387 2.88 -9.32 -4.66
CA LEU A 387 2.82 -10.34 -3.61
C LEU A 387 3.33 -9.76 -2.29
N THR A 388 2.43 -9.38 -1.39
CA THR A 388 2.79 -8.76 -0.11
C THR A 388 2.69 -9.74 1.06
N GLY A 389 3.36 -9.46 2.18
CA GLY A 389 3.23 -10.23 3.41
C GLY A 389 3.83 -11.64 3.38
N TYR A 390 4.63 -11.98 2.40
CA TYR A 390 5.48 -13.19 2.39
C TYR A 390 6.72 -12.98 3.24
N LYS A 391 7.24 -11.75 3.24
CA LYS A 391 8.36 -11.30 4.06
C LYS A 391 8.19 -9.80 4.38
N GLY A 392 8.80 -9.35 5.50
CA GLY A 392 8.75 -7.94 5.88
C GLY A 392 7.36 -7.45 6.30
N ARG A 393 7.19 -6.13 6.23
CA ARG A 393 5.91 -5.45 6.48
C ARG A 393 5.10 -5.34 5.19
N VAL A 394 3.79 -5.20 5.36
CA VAL A 394 2.89 -4.92 4.23
C VAL A 394 2.89 -3.42 3.94
N PRO A 395 2.95 -2.99 2.65
CA PRO A 395 2.91 -1.58 2.29
C PRO A 395 1.66 -0.87 2.83
N GLY A 396 1.83 0.37 3.32
CA GLY A 396 0.71 1.21 3.74
C GLY A 396 0.04 0.84 5.06
N LEU A 397 0.64 -0.03 5.86
CA LEU A 397 0.11 -0.47 7.16
C LEU A 397 0.99 -0.07 8.33
#